data_2762f954c1efb95787404f7b9a12d2ea
#
_entry.id   2762f954c1efb95787404f7b9a12d2ea
#
_cell.length_a   1.000
_cell.length_b   1.000
_cell.length_c   1.000
_cell.angle_alpha   90.00
_cell.angle_beta   90.00
_cell.angle_gamma   90.00
#
_symmetry.space_group_name_H-M   'P 1'
#
loop_
_entity.id
_entity.type
_entity.pdbx_description
1 polymer ?
#
loop_
_entity_poly.entity_id
_entity_poly.type
_entity_poly.pdbx_seq_one_letter_code
_entity_poly.pdbx_strand_id
1 'polypeptide(L)'
;MAISNPSLAQIKQALTEMLPKLKPLSVPTGMISAFHTVPDGWLQCNGAAVSRTTYAALFAVIGTKYGSGDGSTTFNLPNLHHKFIEGTTTSSEVGRSVSAGLPNITGEALVCH
;
A
#
# COMPACT_ATOMS: atom_id res chain seq x y z
N MET A 1 32.01 26.22 27.90
CA MET A 1 30.84 25.53 27.36
C MET A 1 31.28 24.36 26.55
N ALA A 2 30.76 23.20 26.82
CA ALA A 2 31.11 22.02 26.05
C ALA A 2 30.40 22.07 24.72
N ILE A 3 31.11 21.78 23.67
CA ILE A 3 30.50 21.61 22.37
C ILE A 3 29.79 20.26 22.37
N SER A 4 28.57 20.32 21.99
CA SER A 4 27.79 19.11 21.83
C SER A 4 28.43 18.21 20.78
N ASN A 5 28.79 17.01 21.18
CA ASN A 5 29.22 15.96 20.27
C ASN A 5 28.21 14.84 20.40
N PRO A 6 27.09 14.93 19.66
CA PRO A 6 25.97 14.02 19.84
C PRO A 6 26.38 12.59 19.58
N SER A 7 25.96 11.71 20.46
CA SER A 7 26.14 10.28 20.26
C SER A 7 25.24 9.80 19.11
N LEU A 8 25.55 8.61 18.60
CA LEU A 8 24.74 8.01 17.54
C LEU A 8 23.27 7.88 17.96
N ALA A 9 23.01 7.61 19.24
CA ALA A 9 21.65 7.52 19.75
C ALA A 9 20.92 8.85 19.67
N GLN A 10 21.61 9.97 19.98
CA GLN A 10 21.04 11.31 19.88
C GLN A 10 20.75 11.70 18.44
N ILE A 11 21.63 11.32 17.50
CA ILE A 11 21.42 11.56 16.08
C ILE A 11 20.21 10.76 15.59
N LYS A 12 20.11 9.51 15.99
CA LYS A 12 18.94 8.67 15.63
C LYS A 12 17.65 9.25 16.20
N GLN A 13 17.68 9.76 17.42
CA GLN A 13 16.51 10.37 18.01
C GLN A 13 16.10 11.63 17.26
N ALA A 14 17.07 12.48 16.90
CA ALA A 14 16.79 13.68 16.13
C ALA A 14 16.16 13.34 14.77
N LEU A 15 16.66 12.31 14.09
CA LEU A 15 16.08 11.85 12.84
C LEU A 15 14.67 11.32 13.05
N THR A 16 14.43 10.58 14.12
CA THR A 16 13.10 10.07 14.45
C THR A 16 12.12 11.20 14.72
N GLU A 17 12.56 12.25 15.40
CA GLU A 17 11.73 13.43 15.65
C GLU A 17 11.46 14.24 14.39
N MET A 18 12.39 14.26 13.45
CA MET A 18 12.21 14.93 12.17
C MET A 18 11.24 14.22 11.24
N LEU A 19 11.23 12.91 11.27
CA LEU A 19 10.35 12.11 10.39
C LEU A 19 8.88 12.48 10.50
N PRO A 20 8.30 12.67 11.71
CA PRO A 20 6.91 13.10 11.83
C PRO A 20 6.63 14.46 11.21
N LYS A 21 7.62 15.35 11.20
CA LYS A 21 7.48 16.67 10.59
C LYS A 21 7.42 16.61 9.07
N LEU A 22 8.04 15.59 8.49
CA LEU A 22 7.99 15.35 7.05
C LEU A 22 6.72 14.58 6.64
N LYS A 23 6.00 14.06 7.61
CA LYS A 23 4.82 13.23 7.37
C LYS A 23 3.75 13.89 6.50
N PRO A 24 3.45 15.19 6.60
CA PRO A 24 2.48 15.82 5.69
C PRO A 24 2.85 15.76 4.22
N LEU A 25 4.13 15.52 3.91
CA LEU A 25 4.60 15.38 2.53
C LEU A 25 4.56 13.95 2.04
N SER A 26 4.27 13.00 2.92
CA SER A 26 4.20 11.58 2.56
C SER A 26 2.75 11.18 2.30
N VAL A 27 2.60 10.14 1.49
CA VAL A 27 1.28 9.57 1.22
C VAL A 27 0.89 8.59 2.33
N PRO A 28 -0.40 8.39 2.60
CA PRO A 28 -0.82 7.41 3.60
C PRO A 28 -0.46 5.99 3.16
N THR A 29 -0.07 5.17 4.13
CA THR A 29 0.17 3.74 3.89
C THR A 29 -1.11 3.08 3.38
N GLY A 30 -0.97 2.25 2.36
CA GLY A 30 -2.12 1.58 1.75
C GLY A 30 -2.71 2.33 0.56
N MET A 31 -2.23 3.53 0.26
CA MET A 31 -2.66 4.24 -0.94
C MET A 31 -2.29 3.46 -2.19
N ILE A 32 -3.24 3.38 -3.12
CA ILE A 32 -3.02 2.76 -4.44
C ILE A 32 -2.98 3.87 -5.47
N SER A 33 -1.97 3.84 -6.32
CA SER A 33 -1.81 4.85 -7.38
C SER A 33 -1.20 4.23 -8.62
N ALA A 34 -1.42 4.87 -9.75
CA ALA A 34 -0.84 4.47 -11.03
C ALA A 34 0.52 5.14 -11.22
N PHE A 35 1.51 4.34 -11.59
CA PHE A 35 2.86 4.83 -11.87
C PHE A 35 3.36 4.24 -13.18
N HIS A 36 4.16 5.00 -13.88
CA HIS A 36 4.87 4.48 -15.04
C HIS A 36 5.93 3.44 -14.61
N THR A 37 6.62 3.74 -13.52
CA THR A 37 7.61 2.85 -12.92
C THR A 37 7.39 2.85 -11.42
N VAL A 38 7.50 1.70 -10.78
CA VAL A 38 7.29 1.61 -9.33
C VAL A 38 8.39 2.37 -8.60
N PRO A 39 8.06 3.45 -7.88
CA PRO A 39 9.08 4.19 -7.14
C PRO A 39 9.46 3.47 -5.83
N ASP A 40 10.58 3.90 -5.25
CA ASP A 40 11.03 3.39 -3.96
C ASP A 40 9.95 3.63 -2.89
N GLY A 41 9.77 2.65 -2.02
CA GLY A 41 8.77 2.72 -0.98
C GLY A 41 7.38 2.26 -1.40
N TRP A 42 7.22 1.84 -2.65
CA TRP A 42 5.97 1.31 -3.18
C TRP A 42 6.12 -0.14 -3.60
N LEU A 43 5.02 -0.87 -3.55
CA LEU A 43 4.97 -2.26 -3.99
C LEU A 43 4.00 -2.37 -5.16
N GLN A 44 4.33 -3.22 -6.11
CA GLN A 44 3.47 -3.48 -7.25
C GLN A 44 2.25 -4.29 -6.82
N CYS A 45 1.06 -3.87 -7.26
CA CYS A 45 -0.18 -4.58 -6.97
C CYS A 45 -0.35 -5.77 -7.91
N ASN A 46 0.44 -6.81 -7.67
CA ASN A 46 0.47 -8.01 -8.51
C ASN A 46 0.00 -9.28 -7.79
N GLY A 47 -0.55 -9.14 -6.59
CA GLY A 47 -1.03 -10.29 -5.82
C GLY A 47 0.06 -11.06 -5.08
N ALA A 48 1.30 -10.58 -5.08
CA ALA A 48 2.40 -11.27 -4.44
C ALA A 48 2.22 -11.40 -2.93
N ALA A 49 2.72 -12.49 -2.36
CA ALA A 49 2.78 -12.66 -0.92
C ALA A 49 4.03 -11.97 -0.37
N VAL A 50 3.86 -11.13 0.62
CA VAL A 50 4.95 -10.36 1.24
C VAL A 50 4.91 -10.52 2.76
N SER A 51 6.04 -10.24 3.40
CA SER A 51 6.21 -10.45 4.83
C SER A 51 5.35 -9.51 5.67
N ARG A 52 4.65 -10.06 6.67
CA ARG A 52 3.88 -9.28 7.63
C ARG A 52 4.75 -8.44 8.55
N THR A 53 5.99 -8.87 8.80
CA THR A 53 6.92 -8.13 9.65
C THR A 53 7.66 -7.04 8.91
N THR A 54 8.13 -7.31 7.70
CA THR A 54 8.81 -6.31 6.87
C THR A 54 7.87 -5.19 6.46
N TYR A 55 6.63 -5.52 6.16
CA TYR A 55 5.60 -4.56 5.75
C TYR A 55 4.49 -4.46 6.79
N ALA A 56 4.89 -4.37 8.07
CA ALA A 56 3.94 -4.36 9.18
C ALA A 56 2.93 -3.22 9.11
N ALA A 57 3.36 -2.03 8.69
CA ALA A 57 2.46 -0.88 8.55
C ALA A 57 1.40 -1.13 7.47
N LEU A 58 1.81 -1.70 6.34
CA LEU A 58 0.87 -2.05 5.27
C LEU A 58 -0.08 -3.15 5.70
N PHE A 59 0.43 -4.17 6.39
CA PHE A 59 -0.39 -5.24 6.92
C PHE A 59 -1.43 -4.73 7.92
N ALA A 60 -1.07 -3.73 8.73
CA ALA A 60 -2.01 -3.11 9.66
C ALA A 60 -3.18 -2.42 8.94
N VAL A 61 -2.94 -1.91 7.73
CA VAL A 61 -3.96 -1.22 6.94
C VAL A 61 -4.83 -2.20 6.16
N ILE A 62 -4.23 -3.13 5.41
CA ILE A 62 -4.97 -4.00 4.50
C ILE A 62 -5.22 -5.40 5.05
N GLY A 63 -4.45 -5.83 6.04
CA GLY A 63 -4.62 -7.16 6.65
C GLY A 63 -4.58 -8.27 5.62
N THR A 64 -5.49 -9.22 5.76
CA THR A 64 -5.61 -10.38 4.86
C THR A 64 -6.72 -10.21 3.83
N LYS A 65 -7.14 -8.99 3.59
CA LYS A 65 -8.27 -8.70 2.69
C LYS A 65 -8.06 -9.24 1.27
N TYR A 66 -6.82 -9.26 0.82
CA TYR A 66 -6.45 -9.74 -0.52
C TYR A 66 -5.82 -11.13 -0.50
N GLY A 67 -5.78 -11.75 0.65
CA GLY A 67 -5.26 -13.09 0.86
C GLY A 67 -4.36 -13.16 2.09
N SER A 68 -4.36 -14.30 2.75
CA SER A 68 -3.62 -14.52 4.00
C SER A 68 -2.19 -15.04 3.76
N GLY A 69 -1.72 -15.11 2.51
CA GLY A 69 -0.41 -15.66 2.20
C GLY A 69 -0.28 -17.10 2.71
N ASP A 70 0.73 -17.34 3.55
CA ASP A 70 0.92 -18.63 4.20
C ASP A 70 0.05 -18.83 5.46
N GLY A 71 -0.74 -17.83 5.81
CA GLY A 71 -1.61 -17.86 6.97
C GLY A 71 -1.00 -17.32 8.26
N SER A 72 0.31 -17.06 8.29
CA SER A 72 0.98 -16.64 9.53
C SER A 72 2.06 -15.58 9.35
N THR A 73 2.91 -15.71 8.33
CA THR A 73 4.08 -14.83 8.16
C THR A 73 3.99 -13.91 6.95
N THR A 74 3.11 -14.21 6.02
CA THR A 74 2.94 -13.41 4.81
C THR A 74 1.48 -13.00 4.63
N PHE A 75 1.26 -12.06 3.72
CA PHE A 75 -0.07 -11.66 3.29
C PHE A 75 0.00 -11.27 1.82
N ASN A 76 -1.12 -11.35 1.14
CA ASN A 76 -1.15 -11.04 -0.29
C ASN A 76 -1.44 -9.56 -0.53
N LEU A 77 -0.73 -9.00 -1.50
CA LEU A 77 -1.00 -7.67 -2.03
C LEU A 77 -2.25 -7.71 -2.93
N PRO A 78 -2.91 -6.56 -3.12
CA PRO A 78 -3.95 -6.47 -4.14
C PRO A 78 -3.41 -6.88 -5.51
N ASN A 79 -4.22 -7.55 -6.30
CA ASN A 79 -3.87 -7.89 -7.67
C ASN A 79 -4.73 -7.06 -8.62
N LEU A 80 -4.11 -6.03 -9.18
CA LEU A 80 -4.77 -5.13 -10.14
C LEU A 80 -4.33 -5.38 -11.57
N HIS A 81 -3.65 -6.50 -11.83
CA HIS A 81 -3.21 -6.86 -13.15
C HIS A 81 -4.42 -7.06 -14.07
N HIS A 82 -4.45 -6.32 -15.17
CA HIS A 82 -5.59 -6.28 -16.11
C HIS A 82 -6.91 -5.86 -15.48
N LYS A 83 -6.85 -5.02 -14.44
CA LYS A 83 -8.04 -4.52 -13.75
C LYS A 83 -8.04 -3.01 -13.69
N PHE A 84 -9.23 -2.44 -13.60
CA PHE A 84 -9.42 -1.02 -13.38
C PHE A 84 -9.91 -0.78 -11.96
N ILE A 85 -9.57 0.38 -11.41
CA ILE A 85 -10.00 0.76 -10.07
C ILE A 85 -11.35 1.45 -10.18
N GLU A 86 -12.32 0.95 -9.42
CA GLU A 86 -13.65 1.53 -9.31
C GLU A 86 -13.86 2.04 -7.90
N GLY A 87 -14.43 3.24 -7.78
CA GLY A 87 -14.75 3.79 -6.48
C GLY A 87 -15.99 3.15 -5.87
N THR A 88 -16.02 3.06 -4.55
CA THR A 88 -17.20 2.62 -3.81
C THR A 88 -17.39 3.49 -2.57
N THR A 89 -18.64 3.69 -2.18
CA THR A 89 -19.00 4.33 -0.92
C THR A 89 -19.21 3.35 0.21
N THR A 90 -19.17 2.05 -0.10
CA THR A 90 -19.41 0.98 0.87
C THR A 90 -18.09 0.33 1.27
N SER A 91 -17.68 0.51 2.52
CA SER A 91 -16.38 -0.01 2.98
C SER A 91 -16.26 -1.52 2.89
N SER A 92 -17.37 -2.26 2.98
CA SER A 92 -17.34 -3.72 2.85
C SER A 92 -17.03 -4.19 1.42
N GLU A 93 -17.17 -3.32 0.44
CA GLU A 93 -16.88 -3.65 -0.96
C GLU A 93 -15.45 -3.34 -1.36
N VAL A 94 -14.70 -2.65 -0.53
CA VAL A 94 -13.30 -2.34 -0.81
C VAL A 94 -12.52 -3.64 -0.97
N GLY A 95 -11.75 -3.74 -2.04
CA GLY A 95 -10.99 -4.94 -2.38
C GLY A 95 -11.76 -6.01 -3.14
N ARG A 96 -13.03 -5.79 -3.41
CA ARG A 96 -13.85 -6.70 -4.19
C ARG A 96 -13.50 -6.61 -5.67
N SER A 97 -13.47 -7.74 -6.34
CA SER A 97 -13.38 -7.78 -7.80
C SER A 97 -14.77 -7.82 -8.39
N VAL A 98 -15.00 -6.99 -9.38
CA VAL A 98 -16.28 -6.90 -10.08
C VAL A 98 -16.02 -7.19 -11.55
N SER A 99 -16.85 -8.05 -12.13
CA SER A 99 -16.80 -8.31 -13.57
C SER A 99 -17.47 -7.16 -14.34
N ALA A 100 -17.19 -7.07 -15.64
CA ALA A 100 -17.81 -6.06 -16.49
C ALA A 100 -19.33 -6.12 -16.38
N GLY A 101 -19.94 -4.95 -16.14
CA GLY A 101 -21.37 -4.88 -15.86
C GLY A 101 -22.26 -5.11 -17.08
N LEU A 102 -21.70 -4.93 -18.28
CA LEU A 102 -22.47 -5.04 -19.54
C LEU A 102 -21.73 -6.02 -20.47
N PRO A 103 -22.11 -7.30 -20.44
CA PRO A 103 -21.34 -8.35 -21.14
C PRO A 103 -21.27 -8.18 -22.63
N ASN A 104 -22.19 -7.44 -23.24
CA ASN A 104 -22.21 -7.25 -24.69
C ASN A 104 -21.44 -6.01 -25.15
N ILE A 105 -20.89 -5.27 -24.26
CA ILE A 105 -20.16 -4.05 -24.58
C ILE A 105 -18.68 -4.35 -24.46
N THR A 106 -18.04 -4.59 -25.59
CA THR A 106 -16.64 -4.99 -25.61
C THR A 106 -15.68 -3.83 -25.36
N GLY A 107 -16.15 -2.60 -25.47
CA GLY A 107 -15.37 -1.43 -25.14
C GLY A 107 -15.24 -1.16 -23.64
N GLU A 108 -15.70 -2.04 -22.82
CA GLU A 108 -15.80 -1.89 -21.39
C GLU A 108 -14.46 -1.85 -20.66
N ALA A 109 -13.39 -2.03 -21.38
CA ALA A 109 -12.07 -1.71 -20.86
C ALA A 109 -12.00 -0.29 -20.31
N LEU A 110 -12.92 0.57 -20.71
CA LEU A 110 -13.02 1.93 -20.20
C LEU A 110 -13.66 2.00 -18.82
N VAL A 111 -14.39 0.97 -18.44
CA VAL A 111 -15.07 0.94 -17.16
C VAL A 111 -14.13 0.41 -16.08
N CYS A 112 -14.16 1.01 -14.93
CA CYS A 112 -13.38 0.56 -13.79
C CYS A 112 -13.99 -0.70 -13.19
N HIS A 113 -13.17 -1.71 -13.02
CA HIS A 113 -13.58 -2.97 -12.43
C HIS A 113 -12.79 -3.29 -11.18
#